data_3e72a39f59d87071d09a3872129e1e0b
#
_entry.id   3e72a39f59d87071d09a3872129e1e0b
#
_cell.length_a   1.000
_cell.length_b   1.000
_cell.length_c   1.000
_cell.angle_alpha   90.00
_cell.angle_beta   90.00
_cell.angle_gamma   90.00
#
_symmetry.space_group_name_H-M   'P 1'
#
loop_
_entity.id
_entity.type
_entity.pdbx_description
1 polymer ?
#
loop_
_entity_poly.entity_id
_entity_poly.type
_entity_poly.pdbx_seq_one_letter_code
_entity_poly.pdbx_strand_id
1 'polypeptide(L)'
;MLLFDYGNRHFFKADGTYDLTTNVEVITRLTVERYHLHLNGEKTIFGENMVFLPFDYLCAKSLETGEILRSENTFTIHHFAGSWLPEETRRYITLHRKYYTYYAGKGIPESMVFFLCRFRAAYEVGHFLFLLKKVIHLK
;
A
#
# COMPACT_ATOMS: atom_id res chain seq x y z
N MET A 1 19.54 -3.98 15.39
CA MET A 1 18.71 -5.16 15.70
C MET A 1 17.64 -5.37 14.64
N LEU A 2 16.77 -4.41 14.34
CA LEU A 2 15.72 -4.55 13.28
C LEU A 2 16.29 -4.91 11.91
N LEU A 3 17.35 -4.23 11.46
CA LEU A 3 18.04 -4.51 10.19
C LEU A 3 18.74 -5.87 10.19
N PHE A 4 19.23 -6.32 11.31
CA PHE A 4 19.83 -7.65 11.47
C PHE A 4 18.80 -8.75 11.30
N ASP A 5 17.62 -8.61 11.92
CA ASP A 5 16.54 -9.59 11.77
C ASP A 5 16.00 -9.64 10.35
N TYR A 6 15.91 -8.48 9.70
CA TYR A 6 15.57 -8.41 8.30
C TYR A 6 16.62 -9.07 7.40
N GLY A 7 17.92 -8.84 7.69
CA GLY A 7 19.03 -9.41 6.92
C GLY A 7 19.16 -10.93 7.04
N ASN A 8 18.68 -11.51 8.15
CA ASN A 8 18.66 -12.96 8.36
C ASN A 8 17.45 -13.65 7.75
N ARG A 9 16.61 -12.93 7.03
CA ARG A 9 15.43 -13.48 6.38
C ARG A 9 15.82 -14.42 5.21
N HIS A 10 15.16 -15.55 5.15
CA HIS A 10 15.22 -16.43 3.99
C HIS A 10 14.26 -15.92 2.90
N PHE A 11 14.81 -15.71 1.71
CA PHE A 11 14.01 -15.27 0.54
C PHE A 11 13.38 -16.43 -0.23
N PHE A 12 13.68 -17.66 0.17
CA PHE A 12 13.09 -18.88 -0.37
C PHE A 12 12.26 -19.57 0.72
N LYS A 13 11.11 -20.06 0.33
CA LYS A 13 10.29 -20.95 1.15
C LYS A 13 10.86 -22.37 1.16
N ALA A 14 10.39 -23.22 2.05
CA ALA A 14 10.82 -24.61 2.14
C ALA A 14 10.53 -25.43 0.87
N ASP A 15 9.55 -25.02 0.07
CA ASP A 15 9.18 -25.62 -1.22
C ASP A 15 10.04 -25.12 -2.40
N GLY A 16 11.03 -24.26 -2.16
CA GLY A 16 11.91 -23.66 -3.16
C GLY A 16 11.31 -22.47 -3.91
N THR A 17 10.10 -22.06 -3.61
CA THR A 17 9.51 -20.86 -4.19
C THR A 17 9.99 -19.58 -3.49
N TYR A 18 9.89 -18.43 -4.19
CA TYR A 18 10.25 -17.15 -3.60
C TYR A 18 9.25 -16.71 -2.51
N ASP A 19 9.79 -16.22 -1.40
CA ASP A 19 8.98 -15.47 -0.43
C ASP A 19 8.77 -14.04 -0.95
N LEU A 20 7.55 -13.77 -1.41
CA LEU A 20 7.15 -12.48 -1.97
C LEU A 20 6.66 -11.48 -0.90
N THR A 21 6.77 -11.81 0.40
CA THR A 21 6.44 -10.87 1.46
C THR A 21 7.31 -9.62 1.34
N THR A 22 6.68 -8.46 1.27
CA THR A 22 7.39 -7.20 1.04
C THR A 22 8.26 -6.81 2.24
N ASN A 23 9.34 -6.05 2.00
CA ASN A 23 10.17 -5.50 3.07
C ASN A 23 9.36 -4.61 4.02
N VAL A 24 8.40 -3.85 3.50
CA VAL A 24 7.51 -2.99 4.31
C VAL A 24 6.70 -3.84 5.29
N GLU A 25 6.09 -4.94 4.82
CA GLU A 25 5.32 -5.84 5.68
C GLU A 25 6.17 -6.47 6.79
N VAL A 26 7.36 -6.95 6.44
CA VAL A 26 8.30 -7.55 7.41
C VAL A 26 8.76 -6.52 8.45
N ILE A 27 9.19 -5.35 8.01
CA ILE A 27 9.65 -4.28 8.92
C ILE A 27 8.51 -3.81 9.82
N THR A 28 7.31 -3.61 9.27
CA THR A 28 6.13 -3.20 10.04
C THR A 28 5.81 -4.24 11.13
N ARG A 29 5.73 -5.52 10.75
CA ARG A 29 5.48 -6.61 11.71
C ARG A 29 6.52 -6.64 12.83
N LEU A 30 7.81 -6.66 12.49
CA LEU A 30 8.89 -6.66 13.48
C LEU A 30 8.84 -5.44 14.41
N THR A 31 8.45 -4.29 13.88
CA THR A 31 8.34 -3.05 14.67
C THR A 31 7.17 -3.12 15.63
N VAL A 32 6.01 -3.59 15.18
CA VAL A 32 4.84 -3.80 16.06
C VAL A 32 5.15 -4.82 17.15
N GLU A 33 5.73 -5.97 16.81
CA GLU A 33 6.03 -7.05 17.75
C GLU A 33 7.06 -6.63 18.81
N ARG A 34 8.10 -5.89 18.43
CA ARG A 34 9.22 -5.56 19.33
C ARG A 34 9.06 -4.27 20.11
N TYR A 35 8.44 -3.27 19.48
CA TYR A 35 8.32 -1.93 20.05
C TYR A 35 6.89 -1.57 20.41
N HIS A 36 5.94 -2.50 20.17
CA HIS A 36 4.52 -2.27 20.41
C HIS A 36 4.02 -1.01 19.72
N LEU A 37 4.54 -0.75 18.50
CA LEU A 37 4.15 0.40 17.70
C LEU A 37 2.67 0.36 17.38
N HIS A 38 1.94 1.41 17.73
CA HIS A 38 0.57 1.62 17.28
C HIS A 38 0.57 2.24 15.89
N LEU A 39 -0.05 1.55 14.92
CA LEU A 39 -0.16 2.01 13.53
C LEU A 39 -1.30 3.03 13.37
N ASN A 40 -1.23 4.13 14.12
CA ASN A 40 -2.24 5.20 14.15
C ASN A 40 -1.87 6.41 13.28
N GLY A 41 -0.72 6.36 12.61
CA GLY A 41 -0.20 7.46 11.78
C GLY A 41 0.40 8.63 12.57
N GLU A 42 0.54 8.51 13.89
CA GLU A 42 1.12 9.56 14.73
C GLU A 42 2.65 9.44 14.84
N LYS A 43 3.30 10.57 15.09
CA LYS A 43 4.74 10.58 15.37
C LYS A 43 5.00 9.86 16.70
N THR A 44 5.82 8.82 16.63
CA THR A 44 6.20 8.02 17.81
C THR A 44 7.71 7.97 17.96
N ILE A 45 8.20 8.17 19.20
CA ILE A 45 9.62 8.16 19.54
C ILE A 45 9.89 6.98 20.46
N PHE A 46 10.85 6.13 20.11
CA PHE A 46 11.32 5.02 20.93
C PHE A 46 12.78 5.21 21.32
N GLY A 47 13.01 5.40 22.62
CA GLY A 47 14.35 5.68 23.14
C GLY A 47 14.94 6.96 22.52
N GLU A 48 16.27 6.99 22.42
CA GLU A 48 16.98 8.19 21.95
C GLU A 48 17.19 8.22 20.42
N ASN A 49 17.06 7.07 19.74
CA ASN A 49 17.59 6.90 18.38
C ASN A 49 16.58 6.43 17.32
N MET A 50 15.32 6.24 17.67
CA MET A 50 14.33 5.75 16.72
C MET A 50 13.06 6.60 16.74
N VAL A 51 12.70 7.11 15.57
CA VAL A 51 11.50 7.93 15.37
C VAL A 51 10.69 7.36 14.22
N PHE A 52 9.41 7.14 14.46
CA PHE A 52 8.41 6.88 13.42
C PHE A 52 7.70 8.17 13.08
N LEU A 53 7.74 8.54 11.83
CA LEU A 53 7.14 9.78 11.34
C LEU A 53 5.79 9.48 10.68
N PRO A 54 4.81 10.39 10.78
CA PRO A 54 3.61 10.36 9.97
C PRO A 54 3.93 10.27 8.49
N PHE A 55 2.99 9.71 7.70
CA PHE A 55 3.24 9.45 6.28
C PHE A 55 3.49 10.73 5.46
N ASP A 56 2.94 11.86 5.88
CA ASP A 56 3.05 13.16 5.22
C ASP A 56 4.49 13.73 5.24
N TYR A 57 5.36 13.24 6.13
CA TYR A 57 6.76 13.66 6.17
C TYR A 57 7.56 13.17 4.97
N LEU A 58 7.43 11.88 4.62
CA LEU A 58 8.30 11.23 3.63
C LEU A 58 7.55 10.60 2.45
N CYS A 59 6.28 10.38 2.57
CA CYS A 59 5.47 9.72 1.53
C CYS A 59 4.45 10.64 0.88
N ALA A 60 3.80 11.53 1.62
CA ALA A 60 2.83 12.58 1.26
C ALA A 60 2.00 12.31 -0.01
N LYS A 61 1.69 11.03 -0.31
CA LYS A 61 0.86 10.63 -1.44
C LYS A 61 0.11 9.35 -1.11
N SER A 62 -1.20 9.36 -1.32
CA SER A 62 -2.01 8.15 -1.16
C SER A 62 -1.62 7.10 -2.21
N LEU A 63 -1.34 5.88 -1.75
CA LEU A 63 -1.10 4.74 -2.63
C LEU A 63 -2.35 4.40 -3.45
N GLU A 64 -3.53 4.48 -2.83
CA GLU A 64 -4.80 4.08 -3.43
C GLU A 64 -5.36 5.13 -4.39
N THR A 65 -5.46 6.38 -3.94
CA THR A 65 -6.08 7.47 -4.71
C THR A 65 -5.10 8.17 -5.63
N GLY A 66 -3.81 8.18 -5.28
CA GLY A 66 -2.79 8.93 -5.98
C GLY A 66 -2.75 10.41 -5.62
N GLU A 67 -3.61 10.86 -4.69
CA GLU A 67 -3.62 12.25 -4.21
C GLU A 67 -2.33 12.60 -3.47
N ILE A 68 -1.87 13.83 -3.68
CA ILE A 68 -0.72 14.39 -2.96
C ILE A 68 -1.26 15.15 -1.76
N LEU A 69 -0.92 14.66 -0.55
CA LEU A 69 -1.40 15.15 0.73
C LEU A 69 -0.25 15.87 1.47
N ARG A 70 0.18 17.00 0.91
CA ARG A 70 1.27 17.80 1.49
C ARG A 70 0.84 18.49 2.78
N SER A 71 1.78 18.53 3.74
CA SER A 71 1.75 19.39 4.92
C SER A 71 3.00 20.28 4.93
N GLU A 72 3.10 21.16 5.92
CA GLU A 72 4.32 21.93 6.18
C GLU A 72 5.51 21.06 6.58
N ASN A 73 5.26 19.83 7.02
CA ASN A 73 6.26 18.85 7.42
C ASN A 73 6.75 17.97 6.27
N THR A 74 6.26 18.14 5.04
CA THR A 74 6.59 17.27 3.92
C THR A 74 7.98 17.56 3.38
N PHE A 75 8.90 16.60 3.52
CA PHE A 75 10.23 16.65 2.96
C PHE A 75 10.34 15.97 1.60
N THR A 76 9.65 14.82 1.45
CA THR A 76 9.69 14.03 0.21
C THR A 76 8.31 13.49 -0.15
N ILE A 77 8.14 13.13 -1.43
CA ILE A 77 6.92 12.49 -1.93
C ILE A 77 7.30 11.18 -2.61
N HIS A 78 6.80 10.07 -2.08
CA HIS A 78 6.95 8.77 -2.72
C HIS A 78 5.89 8.59 -3.80
N HIS A 79 6.31 8.59 -5.07
CA HIS A 79 5.38 8.57 -6.21
C HIS A 79 4.70 7.22 -6.47
N PHE A 80 5.18 6.13 -5.83
CA PHE A 80 4.65 4.76 -6.04
C PHE A 80 4.61 4.37 -7.52
N ALA A 81 5.73 4.61 -8.23
CA ALA A 81 5.84 4.31 -9.66
C ALA A 81 5.70 2.81 -9.97
N GLY A 82 6.10 1.94 -9.02
CA GLY A 82 5.94 0.49 -9.14
C GLY A 82 6.66 -0.10 -10.35
N SER A 83 7.85 0.45 -10.69
CA SER A 83 8.60 0.05 -11.90
C SER A 83 8.95 -1.45 -11.94
N TRP A 84 9.01 -2.10 -10.77
CA TRP A 84 9.24 -3.53 -10.62
C TRP A 84 7.98 -4.40 -10.76
N LEU A 85 6.79 -3.78 -10.79
CA LEU A 85 5.54 -4.50 -10.93
C LEU A 85 5.30 -4.89 -12.40
N PRO A 86 4.62 -6.02 -12.65
CA PRO A 86 4.17 -6.37 -13.99
C PRO A 86 3.37 -5.22 -14.63
N GLU A 87 3.49 -5.07 -15.94
CA GLU A 87 2.82 -3.98 -16.67
C GLU A 87 1.32 -3.95 -16.44
N GLU A 88 0.68 -5.11 -16.39
CA GLU A 88 -0.74 -5.26 -16.13
C GLU A 88 -1.15 -4.70 -14.75
N THR A 89 -0.33 -4.99 -13.71
CA THR A 89 -0.55 -4.46 -12.36
C THR A 89 -0.40 -2.93 -12.35
N ARG A 90 0.61 -2.39 -13.03
CA ARG A 90 0.80 -0.94 -13.16
C ARG A 90 -0.38 -0.28 -13.88
N ARG A 91 -0.87 -0.92 -14.96
CA ARG A 91 -2.05 -0.46 -15.70
C ARG A 91 -3.29 -0.45 -14.81
N TYR A 92 -3.51 -1.52 -14.03
CA TYR A 92 -4.61 -1.58 -13.05
C TYR A 92 -4.56 -0.42 -12.06
N ILE A 93 -3.39 -0.17 -11.42
CA ILE A 93 -3.21 0.93 -10.45
C ILE A 93 -3.50 2.29 -11.11
N THR A 94 -3.02 2.50 -12.32
CA THR A 94 -3.23 3.75 -13.07
C THR A 94 -4.71 3.97 -13.37
N LEU A 95 -5.41 2.93 -13.81
CA LEU A 95 -6.85 2.99 -14.09
C LEU A 95 -7.66 3.19 -12.80
N HIS A 96 -7.29 2.51 -11.71
CA HIS A 96 -7.95 2.69 -10.42
C HIS A 96 -7.89 4.16 -9.96
N ARG A 97 -6.71 4.78 -9.99
CA ARG A 97 -6.52 6.20 -9.65
C ARG A 97 -7.30 7.14 -10.58
N LYS A 98 -7.27 6.89 -11.89
CA LYS A 98 -8.06 7.63 -12.87
C LYS A 98 -9.55 7.61 -12.54
N TYR A 99 -10.09 6.44 -12.20
CA TYR A 99 -11.50 6.30 -11.84
C TYR A 99 -11.82 6.89 -10.48
N TYR A 100 -10.90 6.82 -9.53
CA TYR A 100 -11.06 7.51 -8.26
C TYR A 100 -11.23 9.02 -8.48
N THR A 101 -10.34 9.65 -9.23
CA THR A 101 -10.44 11.07 -9.59
C THR A 101 -11.76 11.39 -10.32
N TYR A 102 -12.24 10.47 -11.16
CA TYR A 102 -13.49 10.66 -11.88
C TYR A 102 -14.73 10.59 -10.98
N TYR A 103 -14.75 9.68 -9.99
CA TYR A 103 -15.92 9.47 -9.14
C TYR A 103 -15.89 10.28 -7.85
N ALA A 104 -14.71 10.64 -7.34
CA ALA A 104 -14.56 11.48 -6.18
C ALA A 104 -15.25 12.84 -6.37
N GLY A 105 -15.92 13.33 -5.37
CA GLY A 105 -16.64 14.60 -5.42
C GLY A 105 -17.99 14.59 -6.15
N LYS A 106 -18.48 13.44 -6.62
CA LYS A 106 -19.81 13.31 -7.26
C LYS A 106 -20.96 12.99 -6.29
N GLY A 107 -20.75 13.18 -4.98
CA GLY A 107 -21.75 12.86 -3.97
C GLY A 107 -21.98 11.35 -3.75
N ILE A 108 -21.12 10.52 -4.30
CA ILE A 108 -21.15 9.06 -4.12
C ILE A 108 -20.42 8.72 -2.81
N PRO A 109 -20.97 7.84 -1.94
CA PRO A 109 -20.27 7.37 -0.76
C PRO A 109 -18.90 6.79 -1.09
N GLU A 110 -17.88 7.10 -0.29
CA GLU A 110 -16.48 6.73 -0.57
C GLU A 110 -16.30 5.21 -0.77
N SER A 111 -16.96 4.39 0.03
CA SER A 111 -16.97 2.93 -0.12
C SER A 111 -17.45 2.47 -1.51
N MET A 112 -18.45 3.15 -2.05
CA MET A 112 -18.97 2.87 -3.40
C MET A 112 -18.01 3.40 -4.48
N VAL A 113 -17.36 4.53 -4.26
CA VAL A 113 -16.30 5.04 -5.16
C VAL A 113 -15.20 4.00 -5.29
N PHE A 114 -14.66 3.48 -4.18
CA PHE A 114 -13.63 2.44 -4.22
C PHE A 114 -14.10 1.16 -4.93
N PHE A 115 -15.34 0.74 -4.69
CA PHE A 115 -15.92 -0.42 -5.37
C PHE A 115 -15.97 -0.21 -6.89
N LEU A 116 -16.51 0.93 -7.35
CA LEU A 116 -16.61 1.27 -8.77
C LEU A 116 -15.23 1.36 -9.44
N CYS A 117 -14.25 1.96 -8.76
CA CYS A 117 -12.89 2.06 -9.28
C CYS A 117 -12.25 0.70 -9.48
N ARG A 118 -12.33 -0.18 -8.45
CA ARG A 118 -11.79 -1.54 -8.51
C ARG A 118 -12.45 -2.36 -9.63
N PHE A 119 -13.77 -2.30 -9.71
CA PHE A 119 -14.54 -3.02 -10.71
C PHE A 119 -14.16 -2.59 -12.13
N ARG A 120 -14.15 -1.27 -12.37
CA ARG A 120 -13.89 -0.72 -13.70
C ARG A 120 -12.44 -0.91 -14.14
N ALA A 121 -11.48 -0.70 -13.24
CA ALA A 121 -10.08 -0.94 -13.52
C ALA A 121 -9.82 -2.42 -13.87
N ALA A 122 -10.38 -3.35 -13.10
CA ALA A 122 -10.23 -4.78 -13.37
C ALA A 122 -10.92 -5.23 -14.66
N TYR A 123 -12.06 -4.65 -15.00
CA TYR A 123 -12.72 -4.90 -16.28
C TYR A 123 -11.82 -4.50 -17.46
N GLU A 124 -11.19 -3.33 -17.40
CA GLU A 124 -10.33 -2.82 -18.49
C GLU A 124 -8.99 -3.55 -18.63
N VAL A 125 -8.48 -4.17 -17.56
CA VAL A 125 -7.29 -5.04 -17.64
C VAL A 125 -7.62 -6.51 -17.93
N GLY A 126 -8.91 -6.86 -18.09
CA GLY A 126 -9.32 -8.24 -18.40
C GLY A 126 -9.44 -9.17 -17.17
N HIS A 127 -9.26 -8.67 -15.94
CA HIS A 127 -9.33 -9.44 -14.70
C HIS A 127 -10.73 -9.51 -14.07
N PHE A 128 -11.76 -9.18 -14.81
CA PHE A 128 -13.13 -9.14 -14.30
C PHE A 128 -13.59 -10.46 -13.66
N LEU A 129 -13.26 -11.59 -14.28
CA LEU A 129 -13.61 -12.92 -13.75
C LEU A 129 -12.89 -13.25 -12.43
N PHE A 130 -11.69 -12.71 -12.22
CA PHE A 130 -10.94 -12.89 -10.98
C PHE A 130 -11.58 -12.12 -9.81
N LEU A 131 -12.04 -10.90 -10.04
CA LEU A 131 -12.77 -10.12 -9.04
C LEU A 131 -14.10 -10.76 -8.66
N LEU A 132 -14.87 -11.26 -9.63
CA LEU A 132 -16.12 -11.98 -9.36
C LEU A 132 -15.89 -13.18 -8.46
N LYS A 133 -14.83 -13.97 -8.69
CA LYS A 133 -14.47 -15.12 -7.84
C LYS A 133 -14.16 -14.69 -6.40
N LYS A 134 -13.44 -13.57 -6.20
CA LYS A 134 -13.15 -13.04 -4.86
C LYS A 134 -14.40 -12.54 -4.12
N VAL A 135 -15.33 -11.92 -4.81
CA VAL A 135 -16.59 -11.44 -4.21
C VAL A 135 -17.52 -12.60 -3.84
N ILE A 136 -17.52 -13.67 -4.63
CA ILE A 136 -18.36 -14.88 -4.37
C ILE A 136 -17.79 -15.72 -3.21
N HIS A 137 -16.48 -15.71 -2.98
CA HIS A 137 -15.82 -16.45 -1.89
C HIS A 137 -15.72 -15.68 -0.56
N LEU A 138 -16.27 -14.48 -0.47
CA LEU A 138 -16.41 -13.69 0.77
C LEU A 138 -17.74 -13.95 1.51
N LYS A 139 -18.36 -15.10 1.25
CA LYS A 139 -19.47 -15.62 2.07
C LYS A 139 -19.01 -16.75 2.94
#